data_cc6765136cadd7c2083a8ce4aebf85f1
#
_entry.id   cc6765136cadd7c2083a8ce4aebf85f1
#
_cell.length_a   1.000
_cell.length_b   1.000
_cell.length_c   1.000
_cell.angle_alpha   90.00
_cell.angle_beta   90.00
_cell.angle_gamma   90.00
#
_symmetry.space_group_name_H-M   'P 1'
#
loop_
_entity.id
_entity.type
_entity.pdbx_description
1 polymer ?
#
loop_
_entity_poly.entity_id
_entity_poly.type
_entity_poly.pdbx_seq_one_letter_code
_entity_poly.pdbx_strand_id
1 'polypeptide(L)'
;ASEMTRFCIITDEERHIKMAIVDKHVTPLLSVNDSSLMIGMPKSLTAATGMDALTHAIEAYVSIAATPITDACALKAVAMIAENLPLAVEDGSNTKAREAMAYAQFLAGMAFNNASLGYVHVSAHPEGGFHDLSLGVCISALLPAGPAFQQQHAPAPSRWTA
;
A
#
# COMPACT_ATOMS: atom_id res chain seq x y z
N ALA A 1 1.68 -7.03 0.92
CA ALA A 1 2.95 -6.29 1.08
C ALA A 1 3.83 -6.83 2.22
N SER A 2 3.26 -7.42 3.28
CA SER A 2 4.04 -7.95 4.43
C SER A 2 4.98 -9.10 4.03
N GLU A 3 4.67 -9.82 2.95
CA GLU A 3 5.45 -10.95 2.46
C GLU A 3 6.82 -10.57 1.86
N MET A 4 7.10 -9.27 1.73
CA MET A 4 8.33 -8.80 1.10
C MET A 4 8.93 -7.55 1.75
N THR A 5 8.38 -7.08 2.86
CA THR A 5 8.82 -5.85 3.51
C THR A 5 9.51 -6.10 4.86
N ARG A 6 10.29 -5.12 5.29
CA ARG A 6 10.93 -5.09 6.62
C ARG A 6 10.03 -4.51 7.72
N PHE A 7 8.75 -4.30 7.43
CA PHE A 7 7.76 -3.76 8.36
C PHE A 7 6.89 -4.88 8.91
N CYS A 8 6.71 -4.91 10.22
CA CYS A 8 5.79 -5.80 10.91
C CYS A 8 4.94 -4.95 11.86
N ILE A 9 3.62 -5.03 11.73
CA ILE A 9 2.68 -4.28 12.58
C ILE A 9 2.05 -5.25 13.56
N ILE A 10 2.22 -4.99 14.85
CA ILE A 10 1.61 -5.75 15.95
C ILE A 10 0.60 -4.86 16.65
N THR A 11 -0.62 -5.36 16.82
CA THR A 11 -1.67 -4.64 17.56
C THR A 11 -1.64 -5.07 19.03
N ASP A 12 -1.50 -4.09 19.92
CA ASP A 12 -1.77 -4.25 21.34
C ASP A 12 -3.25 -3.98 21.57
N GLU A 13 -4.02 -5.04 21.77
CA GLU A 13 -5.48 -4.96 21.91
C GLU A 13 -5.90 -4.28 23.21
N GLU A 14 -5.12 -4.38 24.28
CA GLU A 14 -5.44 -3.76 25.57
C GLU A 14 -5.30 -2.23 25.51
N ARG A 15 -4.27 -1.75 24.80
CA ARG A 15 -3.97 -0.32 24.67
C ARG A 15 -4.54 0.32 23.40
N HIS A 16 -5.14 -0.46 22.51
CA HIS A 16 -5.59 -0.03 21.17
C HIS A 16 -4.48 0.66 20.35
N ILE A 17 -3.24 0.15 20.45
CA ILE A 17 -2.07 0.72 19.78
C ILE A 17 -1.54 -0.25 18.74
N LYS A 18 -1.25 0.26 17.55
CA LYS A 18 -0.52 -0.45 16.50
C LYS A 18 0.95 -0.10 16.58
N MET A 19 1.78 -1.09 16.93
CA MET A 19 3.23 -0.94 17.03
C MET A 19 3.91 -1.40 15.76
N ALA A 20 4.75 -0.55 15.18
CA ALA A 20 5.55 -0.88 14.01
C ALA A 20 6.94 -1.37 14.41
N ILE A 21 7.29 -2.58 14.00
CA ILE A 21 8.65 -3.09 14.04
C ILE A 21 9.25 -2.92 12.64
N VAL A 22 10.40 -2.27 12.56
CA VAL A 22 11.10 -2.03 11.30
C VAL A 22 12.50 -2.62 11.41
N ASP A 23 12.69 -3.81 10.86
CA ASP A 23 13.97 -4.49 10.92
C ASP A 23 14.18 -5.38 9.68
N LYS A 24 15.43 -5.39 9.16
CA LYS A 24 15.77 -6.23 8.00
C LYS A 24 15.55 -7.72 8.25
N HIS A 25 15.65 -8.17 9.50
CA HIS A 25 15.52 -9.59 9.86
C HIS A 25 14.07 -10.09 9.84
N VAL A 26 13.07 -9.20 9.83
CA VAL A 26 11.67 -9.59 9.63
C VAL A 26 11.29 -9.71 8.15
N THR A 27 12.19 -9.32 7.24
CA THR A 27 11.97 -9.47 5.80
C THR A 27 12.02 -10.96 5.43
N PRO A 28 10.97 -11.53 4.83
CA PRO A 28 10.98 -12.92 4.38
C PRO A 28 12.07 -13.19 3.33
N LEU A 29 12.73 -14.34 3.41
CA LEU A 29 13.72 -14.76 2.42
C LEU A 29 13.11 -15.10 1.07
N LEU A 30 11.86 -15.56 1.07
CA LEU A 30 11.11 -15.96 -0.10
C LEU A 30 9.64 -15.65 0.11
N SER A 31 8.98 -15.15 -0.90
CA SER A 31 7.52 -15.02 -0.92
C SER A 31 6.94 -15.78 -2.12
N VAL A 32 5.80 -16.42 -1.91
CA VAL A 32 5.03 -17.09 -2.96
C VAL A 32 3.67 -16.42 -3.04
N ASN A 33 3.41 -15.74 -4.14
CA ASN A 33 2.17 -15.00 -4.37
C ASN A 33 1.25 -15.82 -5.28
N ASP A 34 0.44 -16.69 -4.69
CA ASP A 34 -0.56 -17.47 -5.40
C ASP A 34 -1.90 -16.71 -5.42
N SER A 35 -2.25 -16.16 -6.57
CA SER A 35 -3.49 -15.38 -6.76
C SER A 35 -4.76 -16.21 -6.57
N SER A 36 -4.69 -17.54 -6.66
CA SER A 36 -5.84 -18.41 -6.42
C SER A 36 -6.35 -18.33 -4.99
N LEU A 37 -5.48 -18.04 -4.02
CA LEU A 37 -5.84 -17.83 -2.62
C LEU A 37 -6.65 -16.55 -2.39
N MET A 38 -6.64 -15.63 -3.35
CA MET A 38 -7.38 -14.36 -3.27
C MET A 38 -8.83 -14.46 -3.80
N ILE A 39 -9.19 -15.57 -4.47
CA ILE A 39 -10.51 -15.72 -5.12
C ILE A 39 -11.65 -15.64 -4.09
N GLY A 40 -11.45 -16.17 -2.88
CA GLY A 40 -12.44 -16.14 -1.81
C GLY A 40 -12.59 -14.80 -1.08
N MET A 41 -11.81 -13.77 -1.43
CA MET A 41 -11.87 -12.48 -0.74
C MET A 41 -13.19 -11.75 -1.06
N PRO A 42 -13.93 -11.25 -0.03
CA PRO A 42 -15.11 -10.42 -0.23
C PRO A 42 -14.81 -9.14 -1.01
N LYS A 43 -15.80 -8.60 -1.72
CA LYS A 43 -15.67 -7.36 -2.51
C LYS A 43 -15.15 -6.18 -1.69
N SER A 44 -15.68 -6.00 -0.46
CA SER A 44 -15.27 -4.93 0.44
C SER A 44 -13.80 -5.05 0.84
N LEU A 45 -13.34 -6.26 1.14
CA LEU A 45 -11.93 -6.51 1.48
C LEU A 45 -11.04 -6.32 0.26
N THR A 46 -11.45 -6.81 -0.91
CA THR A 46 -10.73 -6.59 -2.18
C THR A 46 -10.55 -5.10 -2.46
N ALA A 47 -11.61 -4.31 -2.33
CA ALA A 47 -11.54 -2.87 -2.54
C ALA A 47 -10.62 -2.18 -1.52
N ALA A 48 -10.80 -2.47 -0.23
CA ALA A 48 -10.02 -1.85 0.85
C ALA A 48 -8.52 -2.15 0.73
N THR A 49 -8.15 -3.42 0.52
CA THR A 49 -6.74 -3.81 0.39
C THR A 49 -6.14 -3.36 -0.94
N GLY A 50 -6.94 -3.27 -2.00
CA GLY A 50 -6.49 -2.73 -3.28
C GLY A 50 -6.19 -1.22 -3.21
N MET A 51 -7.02 -0.46 -2.49
CA MET A 51 -6.77 0.95 -2.21
C MET A 51 -5.55 1.16 -1.32
N ASP A 52 -5.31 0.26 -0.38
CA ASP A 52 -4.09 0.24 0.43
C ASP A 52 -2.84 0.06 -0.45
N ALA A 53 -2.85 -0.90 -1.35
CA ALA A 53 -1.76 -1.12 -2.31
C ALA A 53 -1.55 0.09 -3.25
N LEU A 54 -2.63 0.74 -3.69
CA LEU A 54 -2.55 1.98 -4.47
C LEU A 54 -1.85 3.09 -3.68
N THR A 55 -2.22 3.24 -2.42
CA THR A 55 -1.65 4.27 -1.54
C THR A 55 -0.18 4.01 -1.26
N HIS A 56 0.22 2.75 -1.03
CA HIS A 56 1.63 2.37 -0.93
C HIS A 56 2.44 2.84 -2.15
N ALA A 57 1.91 2.61 -3.35
CA ALA A 57 2.59 3.01 -4.58
C ALA A 57 2.67 4.54 -4.73
N ILE A 58 1.57 5.25 -4.48
CA ILE A 58 1.52 6.72 -4.57
C ILE A 58 2.47 7.36 -3.56
N GLU A 59 2.41 6.96 -2.30
CA GLU A 59 3.26 7.54 -1.25
C GLU A 59 4.75 7.24 -1.49
N ALA A 60 5.08 6.03 -1.94
CA ALA A 60 6.44 5.71 -2.34
C ALA A 60 6.94 6.59 -3.49
N TYR A 61 6.09 6.86 -4.48
CA TYR A 61 6.44 7.70 -5.62
C TYR A 61 6.70 9.15 -5.24
N VAL A 62 5.90 9.73 -4.33
CA VAL A 62 6.05 11.12 -3.89
C VAL A 62 7.04 11.28 -2.73
N SER A 63 7.61 10.19 -2.23
CA SER A 63 8.57 10.22 -1.12
C SER A 63 9.86 10.94 -1.50
N ILE A 64 10.45 11.64 -0.52
CA ILE A 64 11.79 12.24 -0.67
C ILE A 64 12.91 11.19 -0.76
N ALA A 65 12.65 9.96 -0.30
CA ALA A 65 13.58 8.83 -0.39
C ALA A 65 13.41 8.00 -1.68
N ALA A 66 12.54 8.43 -2.59
CA ALA A 66 12.30 7.71 -3.83
C ALA A 66 13.50 7.77 -4.77
N THR A 67 13.66 6.70 -5.55
CA THR A 67 14.73 6.50 -6.52
C THR A 67 14.13 6.09 -7.86
N PRO A 68 14.90 6.15 -8.98
CA PRO A 68 14.40 5.68 -10.27
C PRO A 68 13.88 4.23 -10.25
N ILE A 69 14.45 3.37 -9.39
CA ILE A 69 14.01 1.98 -9.24
C ILE A 69 12.65 1.92 -8.54
N THR A 70 12.50 2.63 -7.41
CA THR A 70 11.22 2.68 -6.68
C THR A 70 10.13 3.37 -7.50
N ASP A 71 10.49 4.38 -8.30
CA ASP A 71 9.57 5.06 -9.20
C ASP A 71 9.01 4.12 -10.28
N ALA A 72 9.89 3.32 -10.91
CA ALA A 72 9.48 2.36 -11.90
C ALA A 72 8.49 1.33 -11.33
N CYS A 73 8.76 0.82 -10.11
CA CYS A 73 7.86 -0.10 -9.42
C CYS A 73 6.54 0.58 -9.05
N ALA A 74 6.59 1.79 -8.49
CA ALA A 74 5.41 2.54 -8.05
C ALA A 74 4.48 2.89 -9.23
N LEU A 75 5.01 3.46 -10.30
CA LEU A 75 4.22 3.82 -11.49
C LEU A 75 3.59 2.59 -12.14
N LYS A 76 4.33 1.48 -12.22
CA LYS A 76 3.78 0.23 -12.75
C LYS A 76 2.67 -0.32 -11.87
N ALA A 77 2.85 -0.27 -10.54
CA ALA A 77 1.83 -0.69 -9.59
C ALA A 77 0.55 0.16 -9.72
N VAL A 78 0.67 1.49 -9.76
CA VAL A 78 -0.47 2.41 -9.94
C VAL A 78 -1.26 2.07 -11.20
N ALA A 79 -0.56 1.90 -12.34
CA ALA A 79 -1.21 1.57 -13.61
C ALA A 79 -1.97 0.23 -13.52
N MET A 80 -1.32 -0.82 -12.97
CA MET A 80 -1.94 -2.14 -12.85
C MET A 80 -3.13 -2.13 -11.90
N ILE A 81 -3.05 -1.41 -10.77
CA ILE A 81 -4.16 -1.32 -9.81
C ILE A 81 -5.34 -0.56 -10.43
N ALA A 82 -5.09 0.58 -11.08
CA ALA A 82 -6.14 1.37 -11.71
C ALA A 82 -6.92 0.56 -12.76
N GLU A 83 -6.23 -0.29 -13.50
CA GLU A 83 -6.83 -1.14 -14.54
C GLU A 83 -7.57 -2.34 -13.95
N ASN A 84 -7.03 -3.00 -12.92
CA ASN A 84 -7.49 -4.32 -12.51
C ASN A 84 -8.29 -4.33 -11.19
N LEU A 85 -8.13 -3.35 -10.31
CA LEU A 85 -8.88 -3.32 -9.06
C LEU A 85 -10.40 -3.26 -9.28
N PRO A 86 -10.95 -2.40 -10.17
CA PRO A 86 -12.38 -2.42 -10.43
C PRO A 86 -12.87 -3.79 -10.92
N LEU A 87 -12.11 -4.45 -11.79
CA LEU A 87 -12.45 -5.77 -12.33
C LEU A 87 -12.43 -6.85 -11.23
N ALA A 88 -11.44 -6.82 -10.34
CA ALA A 88 -11.34 -7.77 -9.24
C ALA A 88 -12.43 -7.55 -8.17
N VAL A 89 -12.92 -6.32 -8.00
CA VAL A 89 -14.04 -6.00 -7.10
C VAL A 89 -15.37 -6.40 -7.71
N GLU A 90 -15.56 -6.16 -9.00
CA GLU A 90 -16.79 -6.52 -9.71
C GLU A 90 -16.98 -8.04 -9.77
N ASP A 91 -15.95 -8.75 -10.21
CA ASP A 91 -15.91 -10.21 -10.28
C ASP A 91 -14.69 -10.77 -9.52
N GLY A 92 -14.94 -11.24 -8.29
CA GLY A 92 -13.90 -11.85 -7.45
C GLY A 92 -13.32 -13.15 -8.01
N SER A 93 -13.99 -13.80 -8.97
CA SER A 93 -13.52 -15.01 -9.66
C SER A 93 -12.64 -14.73 -10.88
N ASN A 94 -12.48 -13.47 -11.27
CA ASN A 94 -11.61 -13.06 -12.37
C ASN A 94 -10.14 -13.30 -12.03
N THR A 95 -9.64 -14.46 -12.40
CA THR A 95 -8.27 -14.90 -12.08
C THR A 95 -7.20 -13.98 -12.66
N LYS A 96 -7.43 -13.41 -13.85
CA LYS A 96 -6.48 -12.47 -14.48
C LYS A 96 -6.37 -11.17 -13.69
N ALA A 97 -7.52 -10.62 -13.26
CA ALA A 97 -7.52 -9.43 -12.42
C ALA A 97 -6.87 -9.70 -11.04
N ARG A 98 -7.15 -10.87 -10.43
CA ARG A 98 -6.50 -11.30 -9.17
C ARG A 98 -4.98 -11.43 -9.31
N GLU A 99 -4.51 -12.06 -10.39
CA GLU A 99 -3.07 -12.20 -10.67
C GLU A 99 -2.42 -10.82 -10.87
N ALA A 100 -3.04 -9.95 -11.66
CA ALA A 100 -2.55 -8.59 -11.86
C ALA A 100 -2.49 -7.81 -10.53
N MET A 101 -3.50 -7.94 -9.66
CA MET A 101 -3.50 -7.31 -8.34
C MET A 101 -2.41 -7.90 -7.41
N ALA A 102 -2.13 -9.21 -7.49
CA ALA A 102 -1.04 -9.83 -6.74
C ALA A 102 0.33 -9.26 -7.14
N TYR A 103 0.58 -9.10 -8.44
CA TYR A 103 1.80 -8.45 -8.93
C TYR A 103 1.84 -6.97 -8.56
N ALA A 104 0.73 -6.26 -8.69
CA ALA A 104 0.68 -4.82 -8.43
C ALA A 104 0.98 -4.48 -6.97
N GLN A 105 0.39 -5.23 -6.02
CA GLN A 105 0.68 -5.04 -4.59
C GLN A 105 2.13 -5.39 -4.25
N PHE A 106 2.71 -6.39 -4.93
CA PHE A 106 4.11 -6.75 -4.74
C PHE A 106 5.05 -5.62 -5.22
N LEU A 107 4.78 -5.05 -6.40
CA LEU A 107 5.53 -3.90 -6.91
C LEU A 107 5.38 -2.67 -5.99
N ALA A 108 4.17 -2.39 -5.50
CA ALA A 108 3.95 -1.34 -4.51
C ALA A 108 4.77 -1.57 -3.23
N GLY A 109 4.82 -2.83 -2.78
CA GLY A 109 5.65 -3.25 -1.65
C GLY A 109 7.14 -3.02 -1.88
N MET A 110 7.67 -3.36 -3.07
CA MET A 110 9.06 -3.08 -3.45
C MET A 110 9.35 -1.58 -3.44
N ALA A 111 8.41 -0.77 -3.90
CA ALA A 111 8.56 0.67 -3.91
C ALA A 111 8.65 1.23 -2.48
N PHE A 112 7.61 1.02 -1.64
CA PHE A 112 7.57 1.64 -0.33
C PHE A 112 8.58 1.05 0.67
N ASN A 113 8.93 -0.22 0.55
CA ASN A 113 9.95 -0.82 1.42
C ASN A 113 11.30 -0.10 1.30
N ASN A 114 11.57 0.54 0.17
CA ASN A 114 12.80 1.28 -0.10
C ASN A 114 12.62 2.82 -0.12
N ALA A 115 11.40 3.31 -0.37
CA ALA A 115 11.11 4.74 -0.39
C ALA A 115 10.34 5.25 0.84
N SER A 116 9.92 4.34 1.75
CA SER A 116 9.07 4.65 2.90
C SER A 116 7.63 5.02 2.53
N LEU A 117 6.83 5.32 3.53
CA LEU A 117 5.44 5.73 3.44
C LEU A 117 5.29 7.22 3.77
N GLY A 118 4.10 7.76 3.58
CA GLY A 118 3.81 9.17 3.77
C GLY A 118 2.69 9.44 4.77
N TYR A 119 2.07 10.63 4.64
CA TYR A 119 1.08 11.16 5.57
C TYR A 119 -0.20 10.34 5.66
N VAL A 120 -0.64 9.70 4.57
CA VAL A 120 -1.88 8.92 4.55
C VAL A 120 -1.78 7.74 5.51
N HIS A 121 -0.69 6.96 5.43
CA HIS A 121 -0.48 5.83 6.32
C HIS A 121 -0.26 6.27 7.77
N VAL A 122 0.54 7.32 7.99
CA VAL A 122 0.79 7.87 9.34
C VAL A 122 -0.50 8.30 10.02
N SER A 123 -1.44 8.90 9.28
CA SER A 123 -2.74 9.32 9.80
C SER A 123 -3.73 8.17 9.93
N ALA A 124 -3.73 7.23 8.97
CA ALA A 124 -4.69 6.13 8.95
C ALA A 124 -4.46 5.09 10.07
N HIS A 125 -3.23 4.88 10.51
CA HIS A 125 -2.95 3.92 11.58
C HIS A 125 -3.59 4.29 12.93
N PRO A 126 -3.43 5.53 13.45
CA PRO A 126 -4.13 5.95 14.66
C PRO A 126 -5.65 5.91 14.53
N GLU A 127 -6.19 6.38 13.39
CA GLU A 127 -7.64 6.35 13.14
C GLU A 127 -8.20 4.93 13.16
N GLY A 128 -7.52 4.01 12.47
CA GLY A 128 -7.92 2.60 12.47
C GLY A 128 -7.80 1.94 13.84
N GLY A 129 -6.82 2.32 14.66
CA GLY A 129 -6.65 1.80 16.02
C GLY A 129 -7.69 2.35 17.00
N PHE A 130 -7.98 3.65 16.92
CA PHE A 130 -8.90 4.32 17.85
C PHE A 130 -10.38 4.02 17.55
N HIS A 131 -10.74 3.95 16.28
CA HIS A 131 -12.14 3.78 15.85
C HIS A 131 -12.50 2.33 15.46
N ASP A 132 -11.57 1.39 15.63
CA ASP A 132 -11.74 -0.02 15.20
C ASP A 132 -12.14 -0.15 13.72
N LEU A 133 -11.58 0.73 12.88
CA LEU A 133 -11.81 0.72 11.45
C LEU A 133 -10.70 -0.05 10.72
N SER A 134 -11.07 -0.69 9.62
CA SER A 134 -10.05 -1.31 8.75
C SER A 134 -9.14 -0.25 8.14
N LEU A 135 -7.84 -0.52 8.09
CA LEU A 135 -6.82 0.40 7.56
C LEU A 135 -7.17 0.88 6.15
N GLY A 136 -7.63 -0.02 5.28
CA GLY A 136 -7.98 0.34 3.90
C GLY A 136 -9.16 1.32 3.79
N VAL A 137 -10.10 1.30 4.75
CA VAL A 137 -11.19 2.29 4.80
C VAL A 137 -10.63 3.66 5.20
N CYS A 138 -9.82 3.72 6.26
CA CYS A 138 -9.18 4.98 6.69
C CYS A 138 -8.31 5.57 5.58
N ILE A 139 -7.50 4.74 4.94
CA ILE A 139 -6.64 5.13 3.80
C ILE A 139 -7.47 5.68 2.64
N SER A 140 -8.56 5.01 2.26
CA SER A 140 -9.41 5.46 1.15
C SER A 140 -10.04 6.83 1.40
N ALA A 141 -10.40 7.13 2.66
CA ALA A 141 -10.93 8.42 3.05
C ALA A 141 -9.85 9.53 3.04
N LEU A 142 -8.63 9.21 3.44
CA LEU A 142 -7.52 10.17 3.59
C LEU A 142 -6.74 10.38 2.30
N LEU A 143 -6.73 9.41 1.39
CA LEU A 143 -5.91 9.45 0.17
C LEU A 143 -6.13 10.70 -0.69
N PRO A 144 -7.35 11.23 -0.92
CA PRO A 144 -7.52 12.43 -1.72
C PRO A 144 -6.86 13.68 -1.12
N ALA A 145 -6.81 13.76 0.22
CA ALA A 145 -6.24 14.91 0.92
C ALA A 145 -4.71 14.80 1.12
N GLY A 146 -4.19 13.59 1.29
CA GLY A 146 -2.78 13.36 1.61
C GLY A 146 -1.80 13.88 0.57
N PRO A 147 -1.89 13.51 -0.72
CA PRO A 147 -1.01 14.02 -1.76
C PRO A 147 -1.13 15.52 -1.97
N ALA A 148 -2.34 16.09 -1.84
CA ALA A 148 -2.55 17.52 -1.94
C ALA A 148 -1.84 18.29 -0.81
N PHE A 149 -1.93 17.78 0.43
CA PHE A 149 -1.18 18.34 1.57
C PHE A 149 0.32 18.22 1.36
N GLN A 150 0.79 17.06 0.89
CA GLN A 150 2.21 16.82 0.65
C GLN A 150 2.76 17.74 -0.45
N GLN A 151 2.01 17.96 -1.52
CA GLN A 151 2.39 18.90 -2.58
C GLN A 151 2.56 20.33 -2.07
N GLN A 152 1.75 20.76 -1.11
CA GLN A 152 1.79 22.13 -0.56
C GLN A 152 2.90 22.33 0.47
N HIS A 153 3.29 21.28 1.24
CA HIS A 153 4.11 21.42 2.44
C HIS A 153 5.44 20.67 2.38
N ALA A 154 5.60 19.71 1.46
CA ALA A 154 6.86 18.98 1.30
C ALA A 154 7.71 19.62 0.18
N PRO A 155 9.04 19.69 0.36
CA PRO A 155 9.92 20.10 -0.74
C PRO A 155 9.72 19.14 -1.91
N ALA A 156 9.55 19.69 -3.11
CA ALA A 156 9.46 18.88 -4.32
C ALA A 156 10.68 17.96 -4.41
N PRO A 157 10.51 16.66 -4.65
CA PRO A 157 11.65 15.79 -4.92
C PRO A 157 12.49 16.38 -6.05
N SER A 158 13.81 16.36 -5.91
CA SER A 158 14.74 16.98 -6.88
C SER A 158 14.53 16.55 -8.34
N ARG A 159 13.94 15.36 -8.55
CA ARG A 159 13.56 14.83 -9.87
C ARG A 159 12.38 15.56 -10.55
N TRP A 160 11.64 16.43 -9.82
CA TRP A 160 10.51 17.19 -10.36
C TRP A 160 10.94 18.61 -10.79
N THR A 161 12.18 18.97 -10.51
CA THR A 161 12.77 20.27 -10.83
C THR A 161 13.75 20.23 -12.00
N ALA A 162 13.88 19.08 -12.67
CA ALA A 162 14.76 18.91 -13.84
C ALA A 162 13.97 18.95 -15.14
#